data_10c7bd4daacb7b61512884566a88d22e
#
_entry.id   10c7bd4daacb7b61512884566a88d22e
#
_cell.length_a   1.000
_cell.length_b   1.000
_cell.length_c   1.000
_cell.angle_alpha   90.00
_cell.angle_beta   90.00
_cell.angle_gamma   90.00
#
_symmetry.space_group_name_H-M   'P 1'
#
loop_
_entity.id
_entity.type
_entity.pdbx_description
1 polymer ?
#
loop_
_entity_poly.entity_id
_entity_poly.type
_entity_poly.pdbx_seq_one_letter_code
_entity_poly.pdbx_strand_id
1 'polypeptide(L)'
;MTIYISTGGFKSEPASKSVIKLINYGAKNIELSGGTYSSTNIKRLSLLKKKISFQIHNYFPPPRDPFVFNLASQDKLITQRSIKHVKNALEYCKKLNASYYSFHAGFLCDIKVSELGKKIEKKKLYNRKKSISIFLKRIKKLSVLAKKNKITLLVENNVLSLKNKTEFRGNPLLMCDPEETLKIAKQFPTNVKLLIDVAHLKVSAKTLRFDPQMMFRKCKEYIGGYHLSDNDGKSDSNSVFTNKAWFWKYLNKDLDYFSVEVYNLNKKKFSNLKRNFIQFVLQ
;
A
#
# COMPACT_ATOMS: atom_id res chain seq x y z
N MET A 1 16.34 -8.89 -2.82
CA MET A 1 14.87 -8.99 -3.05
C MET A 1 14.22 -9.89 -2.02
N THR A 2 13.28 -9.38 -1.23
CA THR A 2 12.48 -10.14 -0.26
C THR A 2 11.01 -10.07 -0.64
N ILE A 3 10.34 -11.24 -0.69
CA ILE A 3 8.94 -11.32 -1.11
C ILE A 3 8.07 -11.54 0.12
N TYR A 4 7.18 -10.62 0.38
CA TYR A 4 6.16 -10.65 1.43
C TYR A 4 4.82 -11.08 0.85
N ILE A 5 3.99 -11.70 1.68
CA ILE A 5 2.60 -12.03 1.34
C ILE A 5 1.69 -11.18 2.22
N SER A 6 0.83 -10.38 1.59
CA SER A 6 -0.07 -9.47 2.31
C SER A 6 -1.24 -10.19 2.96
N THR A 7 -1.58 -9.77 4.17
CA THR A 7 -2.83 -10.19 4.84
C THR A 7 -4.06 -9.44 4.34
N GLY A 8 -3.92 -8.50 3.41
CA GLY A 8 -5.00 -7.65 2.88
C GLY A 8 -6.18 -8.42 2.28
N GLY A 9 -5.93 -9.62 1.78
CA GLY A 9 -6.99 -10.53 1.28
C GLY A 9 -7.87 -11.18 2.35
N PHE A 10 -7.53 -11.04 3.65
CA PHE A 10 -8.23 -11.70 4.77
C PHE A 10 -8.91 -10.67 5.69
N LYS A 11 -9.80 -9.87 5.12
CA LYS A 11 -10.38 -8.68 5.80
C LYS A 11 -11.32 -9.00 6.98
N SER A 12 -11.91 -10.20 7.03
CA SER A 12 -12.96 -10.58 8.00
C SER A 12 -12.44 -11.21 9.29
N GLU A 13 -11.14 -11.26 9.51
CA GLU A 13 -10.54 -11.88 10.69
C GLU A 13 -9.37 -11.06 11.26
N PRO A 14 -8.99 -11.29 12.54
CA PRO A 14 -7.79 -10.68 13.10
C PRO A 14 -6.54 -11.10 12.34
N ALA A 15 -5.61 -10.17 12.11
CA ALA A 15 -4.39 -10.41 11.35
C ALA A 15 -3.58 -11.61 11.87
N SER A 16 -3.59 -11.88 13.19
CA SER A 16 -2.91 -13.05 13.77
C SER A 16 -3.46 -14.39 13.25
N LYS A 17 -4.76 -14.47 12.91
CA LYS A 17 -5.35 -15.67 12.28
C LYS A 17 -4.92 -15.81 10.83
N SER A 18 -4.94 -14.71 10.07
CA SER A 18 -4.48 -14.67 8.68
C SER A 18 -3.00 -15.06 8.56
N VAL A 19 -2.17 -14.60 9.50
CA VAL A 19 -0.75 -14.95 9.58
C VAL A 19 -0.57 -16.47 9.78
N ILE A 20 -1.32 -17.11 10.67
CA ILE A 20 -1.26 -18.56 10.86
C ILE A 20 -1.62 -19.31 9.57
N LYS A 21 -2.65 -18.87 8.85
CA LYS A 21 -3.00 -19.47 7.55
C LYS A 21 -1.85 -19.33 6.53
N LEU A 22 -1.23 -18.17 6.44
CA LEU A 22 -0.11 -17.94 5.53
C LEU A 22 1.12 -18.77 5.90
N ILE A 23 1.40 -18.94 7.20
CA ILE A 23 2.45 -19.86 7.70
C ILE A 23 2.17 -21.30 7.25
N ASN A 24 0.93 -21.76 7.36
CA ASN A 24 0.52 -23.10 6.90
C ASN A 24 0.62 -23.29 5.38
N TYR A 25 0.62 -22.18 4.60
CA TYR A 25 0.92 -22.21 3.16
C TYR A 25 2.44 -22.21 2.89
N GLY A 26 3.28 -21.92 3.90
CA GLY A 26 4.74 -21.88 3.80
C GLY A 26 5.32 -20.47 3.67
N ALA A 27 4.56 -19.41 3.97
CA ALA A 27 5.08 -18.05 3.99
C ALA A 27 6.01 -17.83 5.18
N LYS A 28 7.17 -17.18 4.92
CA LYS A 28 8.15 -16.76 5.94
C LYS A 28 8.21 -15.25 6.11
N ASN A 29 7.79 -14.51 5.09
CA ASN A 29 7.73 -13.04 5.10
C ASN A 29 6.28 -12.62 4.88
N ILE A 30 5.73 -11.84 5.78
CA ILE A 30 4.31 -11.47 5.78
C ILE A 30 4.17 -9.96 5.94
N GLU A 31 3.39 -9.36 5.08
CA GLU A 31 2.94 -7.99 5.23
C GLU A 31 1.60 -7.96 5.96
N LEU A 32 1.57 -7.22 7.06
CA LEU A 32 0.36 -7.00 7.84
C LEU A 32 -0.43 -5.82 7.26
N SER A 33 -1.58 -6.10 6.68
CA SER A 33 -2.44 -5.11 6.02
C SER A 33 -3.89 -5.28 6.47
N GLY A 34 -4.37 -4.44 7.37
CA GLY A 34 -5.76 -4.45 7.82
C GLY A 34 -6.16 -5.67 8.67
N GLY A 35 -7.41 -6.13 8.48
CA GLY A 35 -8.06 -7.16 9.29
C GLY A 35 -9.02 -6.56 10.33
N THR A 36 -9.60 -7.39 11.20
CA THR A 36 -10.45 -6.93 12.29
C THR A 36 -9.63 -6.53 13.52
N TYR A 37 -10.15 -5.55 14.29
CA TYR A 37 -9.53 -5.16 15.56
C TYR A 37 -9.43 -6.35 16.53
N SER A 38 -8.28 -6.46 17.19
CA SER A 38 -8.09 -7.39 18.31
C SER A 38 -7.00 -6.85 19.24
N SER A 39 -7.30 -6.74 20.52
CA SER A 39 -6.36 -6.30 21.55
C SER A 39 -5.18 -7.26 21.75
N THR A 40 -5.35 -8.53 21.37
CA THR A 40 -4.33 -9.57 21.52
C THR A 40 -3.42 -9.75 20.31
N ASN A 41 -3.70 -9.06 19.18
CA ASN A 41 -2.94 -9.23 17.95
C ASN A 41 -1.43 -9.05 18.16
N ILE A 42 -1.01 -7.95 18.79
CA ILE A 42 0.42 -7.66 18.97
C ILE A 42 1.13 -8.73 19.79
N LYS A 43 0.51 -9.21 20.89
CA LYS A 43 1.07 -10.27 21.72
C LYS A 43 1.31 -11.54 20.91
N ARG A 44 0.29 -11.97 20.15
CA ARG A 44 0.36 -13.17 19.30
C ARG A 44 1.42 -13.03 18.18
N LEU A 45 1.46 -11.90 17.48
CA LEU A 45 2.43 -11.65 16.41
C LEU A 45 3.86 -11.56 16.95
N SER A 46 4.07 -10.96 18.13
CA SER A 46 5.38 -10.87 18.76
C SER A 46 5.99 -12.23 19.09
N LEU A 47 5.19 -13.24 19.35
CA LEU A 47 5.67 -14.63 19.53
C LEU A 47 6.22 -15.23 18.24
N LEU A 48 5.76 -14.77 17.09
CA LEU A 48 6.12 -15.30 15.77
C LEU A 48 7.33 -14.58 15.15
N LYS A 49 7.70 -13.37 15.62
CA LYS A 49 8.73 -12.52 14.99
C LYS A 49 10.14 -13.11 14.91
N LYS A 50 10.44 -14.17 15.67
CA LYS A 50 11.72 -14.90 15.55
C LYS A 50 11.75 -15.84 14.33
N LYS A 51 10.60 -16.25 13.82
CA LYS A 51 10.45 -17.20 12.71
C LYS A 51 9.90 -16.57 11.44
N ILE A 52 9.19 -15.45 11.59
CA ILE A 52 8.49 -14.74 10.51
C ILE A 52 8.97 -13.29 10.46
N SER A 53 9.38 -12.85 9.27
CA SER A 53 9.66 -11.44 9.00
C SER A 53 8.36 -10.71 8.70
N PHE A 54 8.13 -9.59 9.39
CA PHE A 54 6.92 -8.77 9.22
C PHE A 54 7.25 -7.44 8.59
N GLN A 55 6.34 -6.94 7.73
CA GLN A 55 6.24 -5.54 7.35
C GLN A 55 4.81 -5.06 7.61
N ILE A 56 4.62 -3.75 7.63
CA ILE A 56 3.32 -3.16 7.95
C ILE A 56 2.84 -2.30 6.80
N HIS A 57 1.56 -2.47 6.46
CA HIS A 57 0.90 -1.72 5.42
C HIS A 57 -0.40 -1.09 5.91
N ASN A 58 -0.66 0.13 5.44
CA ASN A 58 -1.92 0.87 5.45
C ASN A 58 -2.66 0.82 6.80
N TYR A 59 -3.76 0.06 6.89
CA TYR A 59 -4.64 0.05 8.07
C TYR A 59 -4.18 -0.87 9.20
N PHE A 60 -2.97 -1.41 9.17
CA PHE A 60 -2.47 -2.16 10.31
C PHE A 60 -1.65 -1.25 11.25
N PRO A 61 -1.89 -1.30 12.58
CA PRO A 61 -2.89 -2.12 13.28
C PRO A 61 -4.32 -1.58 13.07
N PRO A 62 -5.30 -2.48 12.84
CA PRO A 62 -6.69 -2.05 12.64
C PRO A 62 -7.19 -1.23 13.84
N PRO A 63 -7.74 -0.03 13.64
CA PRO A 63 -8.32 0.76 14.73
C PRO A 63 -9.60 0.10 15.24
N ARG A 64 -9.94 0.33 16.53
CA ARG A 64 -11.18 -0.15 17.12
C ARG A 64 -12.40 0.40 16.38
N ASP A 65 -12.35 1.70 16.07
CA ASP A 65 -13.37 2.40 15.28
C ASP A 65 -12.82 2.64 13.89
N PRO A 66 -13.27 1.88 12.87
CA PRO A 66 -12.77 2.02 11.51
C PRO A 66 -12.98 3.42 10.94
N PHE A 67 -12.01 3.91 10.19
CA PHE A 67 -12.08 5.15 9.43
C PHE A 67 -11.15 5.08 8.22
N VAL A 68 -11.34 5.96 7.26
CA VAL A 68 -10.40 6.07 6.14
C VAL A 68 -9.31 7.07 6.50
N PHE A 69 -8.10 6.57 6.58
CA PHE A 69 -6.93 7.37 6.89
C PHE A 69 -6.54 8.23 5.67
N ASN A 70 -6.33 9.54 5.90
CA ASN A 70 -6.04 10.49 4.84
C ASN A 70 -5.07 11.58 5.33
N LEU A 71 -3.80 11.47 4.96
CA LEU A 71 -2.78 12.48 5.32
C LEU A 71 -2.89 13.77 4.49
N ALA A 72 -3.71 13.80 3.43
CA ALA A 72 -4.00 15.02 2.65
C ALA A 72 -5.27 15.73 3.09
N SER A 73 -6.03 15.17 4.04
CA SER A 73 -7.29 15.74 4.54
C SER A 73 -7.11 17.14 5.10
N GLN A 74 -8.11 18.00 4.85
CA GLN A 74 -8.23 19.33 5.45
C GLN A 74 -9.16 19.33 6.69
N ASP A 75 -9.83 18.20 6.95
CA ASP A 75 -10.59 17.99 8.19
C ASP A 75 -9.65 17.75 9.38
N LYS A 76 -9.93 18.42 10.50
CA LYS A 76 -9.10 18.35 11.71
C LYS A 76 -9.16 17.00 12.39
N LEU A 77 -10.35 16.39 12.47
CA LEU A 77 -10.56 15.11 13.14
C LEU A 77 -9.92 13.96 12.37
N ILE A 78 -10.16 13.89 11.06
CA ILE A 78 -9.54 12.89 10.16
C ILE A 78 -8.02 13.01 10.20
N THR A 79 -7.51 14.25 10.20
CA THR A 79 -6.07 14.51 10.34
C THR A 79 -5.49 13.96 11.62
N GLN A 80 -6.12 14.25 12.76
CA GLN A 80 -5.64 13.78 14.07
C GLN A 80 -5.65 12.25 14.15
N ARG A 81 -6.74 11.63 13.70
CA ARG A 81 -6.87 10.16 13.64
C ARG A 81 -5.81 9.54 12.72
N SER A 82 -5.58 10.13 11.54
CA SER A 82 -4.59 9.66 10.58
C SER A 82 -3.16 9.73 11.14
N ILE A 83 -2.78 10.84 11.75
CA ILE A 83 -1.46 10.99 12.38
C ILE A 83 -1.28 10.01 13.54
N LYS A 84 -2.31 9.85 14.39
CA LYS A 84 -2.29 8.87 15.49
C LYS A 84 -2.13 7.45 14.96
N HIS A 85 -2.83 7.11 13.87
CA HIS A 85 -2.73 5.79 13.24
C HIS A 85 -1.30 5.49 12.76
N VAL A 86 -0.68 6.42 12.01
CA VAL A 86 0.72 6.25 11.56
C VAL A 86 1.68 6.07 12.75
N LYS A 87 1.54 6.88 13.81
CA LYS A 87 2.36 6.72 15.02
C LYS A 87 2.20 5.32 15.63
N ASN A 88 0.96 4.82 15.72
CA ASN A 88 0.71 3.46 16.19
C ASN A 88 1.34 2.40 15.28
N ALA A 89 1.25 2.58 13.95
CA ALA A 89 1.89 1.67 13.00
C ALA A 89 3.42 1.63 13.17
N LEU A 90 4.07 2.79 13.38
CA LEU A 90 5.51 2.85 13.67
C LEU A 90 5.90 2.14 14.98
N GLU A 91 5.08 2.24 16.03
CA GLU A 91 5.29 1.47 17.26
C GLU A 91 5.15 -0.04 17.04
N TYR A 92 4.23 -0.46 16.16
CA TYR A 92 4.11 -1.87 15.79
C TYR A 92 5.28 -2.32 14.92
N CYS A 93 5.79 -1.50 14.00
CA CYS A 93 7.03 -1.78 13.28
C CYS A 93 8.17 -2.08 14.26
N LYS A 94 8.38 -1.22 15.25
CA LYS A 94 9.40 -1.41 16.28
C LYS A 94 9.21 -2.72 17.05
N LYS A 95 7.99 -3.03 17.51
CA LYS A 95 7.68 -4.25 18.26
C LYS A 95 7.87 -5.53 17.44
N LEU A 96 7.65 -5.48 16.14
CA LEU A 96 7.74 -6.62 15.22
C LEU A 96 9.04 -6.66 14.42
N ASN A 97 9.98 -5.74 14.65
CA ASN A 97 11.23 -5.58 13.91
C ASN A 97 10.98 -5.34 12.39
N ALA A 98 9.90 -4.66 12.04
CA ALA A 98 9.60 -4.29 10.66
C ALA A 98 10.38 -3.04 10.25
N SER A 99 11.03 -3.10 9.09
CA SER A 99 11.85 -2.00 8.54
C SER A 99 11.06 -1.04 7.65
N TYR A 100 9.86 -1.43 7.24
CA TYR A 100 9.01 -0.65 6.35
C TYR A 100 7.60 -0.47 6.91
N TYR A 101 7.07 0.73 6.71
CA TYR A 101 5.65 1.03 6.84
C TYR A 101 5.17 1.67 5.55
N SER A 102 4.25 1.01 4.85
CA SER A 102 3.67 1.50 3.60
C SER A 102 2.23 1.95 3.76
N PHE A 103 1.82 2.94 2.99
CA PHE A 103 0.45 3.47 3.02
C PHE A 103 0.13 4.26 1.76
N HIS A 104 -1.18 4.34 1.44
CA HIS A 104 -1.66 5.08 0.27
C HIS A 104 -1.36 6.58 0.35
N ALA A 105 -1.13 7.19 -0.80
CA ALA A 105 -1.19 8.63 -0.97
C ALA A 105 -2.59 9.17 -0.60
N GLY A 106 -2.68 10.46 -0.32
CA GLY A 106 -3.91 11.06 0.20
C GLY A 106 -5.04 11.18 -0.83
N PHE A 107 -6.19 11.53 -0.31
CA PHE A 107 -7.43 11.80 -1.06
C PHE A 107 -7.77 13.28 -0.98
N LEU A 108 -8.43 13.82 -2.01
CA LEU A 108 -8.92 15.21 -2.01
C LEU A 108 -10.31 15.39 -1.40
N CYS A 109 -10.83 14.36 -0.78
CA CYS A 109 -12.03 14.38 0.06
C CYS A 109 -11.91 13.27 1.11
N ASP A 110 -12.67 13.36 2.18
CA ASP A 110 -12.71 12.29 3.16
C ASP A 110 -13.83 11.32 2.82
N ILE A 111 -13.48 10.08 2.60
CA ILE A 111 -14.36 9.01 2.16
C ILE A 111 -14.79 8.11 3.32
N LYS A 112 -15.93 7.45 3.19
CA LYS A 112 -16.44 6.48 4.16
C LYS A 112 -15.73 5.14 4.00
N VAL A 113 -15.67 4.35 5.05
CA VAL A 113 -15.10 2.98 5.01
C VAL A 113 -15.81 2.10 3.97
N SER A 114 -17.12 2.28 3.80
CA SER A 114 -17.93 1.57 2.81
C SER A 114 -17.59 1.90 1.35
N GLU A 115 -16.89 3.02 1.11
CA GLU A 115 -16.50 3.51 -0.23
C GLU A 115 -15.08 3.03 -0.64
N LEU A 116 -14.30 2.44 0.28
CA LEU A 116 -12.97 1.93 -0.03
C LEU A 116 -12.99 0.84 -1.10
N GLY A 117 -12.20 1.02 -2.16
CA GLY A 117 -12.15 0.12 -3.31
C GLY A 117 -13.41 0.12 -4.18
N LYS A 118 -14.33 1.07 -3.97
CA LYS A 118 -15.61 1.18 -4.68
C LYS A 118 -15.80 2.56 -5.31
N LYS A 119 -17.03 2.82 -5.80
CA LYS A 119 -17.46 4.14 -6.20
C LYS A 119 -17.54 5.04 -4.97
N ILE A 120 -16.88 6.19 -5.04
CA ILE A 120 -16.95 7.25 -4.04
C ILE A 120 -18.13 8.15 -4.39
N GLU A 121 -19.01 8.43 -3.42
CA GLU A 121 -20.09 9.40 -3.58
C GLU A 121 -19.53 10.80 -3.86
N LYS A 122 -20.19 11.56 -4.75
CA LYS A 122 -19.77 12.91 -5.10
C LYS A 122 -19.71 13.80 -3.88
N LYS A 123 -18.57 14.45 -3.66
CA LYS A 123 -18.28 15.38 -2.57
C LYS A 123 -17.53 16.58 -3.12
N LYS A 124 -17.54 17.68 -2.36
CA LYS A 124 -16.66 18.81 -2.65
C LYS A 124 -15.20 18.40 -2.46
N LEU A 125 -14.41 18.58 -3.50
CA LEU A 125 -12.97 18.28 -3.42
C LEU A 125 -12.22 19.40 -2.70
N TYR A 126 -11.24 19.03 -1.92
CA TYR A 126 -10.24 19.92 -1.41
C TYR A 126 -9.38 20.51 -2.53
N ASN A 127 -8.83 21.70 -2.32
CA ASN A 127 -7.86 22.27 -3.26
C ASN A 127 -6.63 21.36 -3.36
N ARG A 128 -6.32 20.88 -4.57
CA ARG A 128 -5.25 19.91 -4.84
C ARG A 128 -3.87 20.43 -4.40
N LYS A 129 -3.50 21.66 -4.78
CA LYS A 129 -2.19 22.24 -4.41
C LYS A 129 -2.03 22.33 -2.88
N LYS A 130 -3.07 22.79 -2.19
CA LYS A 130 -3.10 22.87 -0.72
C LYS A 130 -3.00 21.49 -0.08
N SER A 131 -3.74 20.47 -0.59
CA SER A 131 -3.71 19.12 -0.08
C SER A 131 -2.35 18.43 -0.29
N ILE A 132 -1.68 18.64 -1.42
CA ILE A 132 -0.32 18.18 -1.66
C ILE A 132 0.66 18.81 -0.65
N SER A 133 0.58 20.12 -0.45
CA SER A 133 1.43 20.83 0.52
C SER A 133 1.22 20.31 1.95
N ILE A 134 -0.05 20.10 2.36
CA ILE A 134 -0.41 19.52 3.65
C ILE A 134 0.13 18.09 3.79
N PHE A 135 -0.06 17.27 2.78
CA PHE A 135 0.44 15.88 2.73
C PHE A 135 1.96 15.84 2.93
N LEU A 136 2.71 16.60 2.14
CA LEU A 136 4.18 16.68 2.23
C LEU A 136 4.65 17.17 3.61
N LYS A 137 4.01 18.18 4.18
CA LYS A 137 4.33 18.68 5.53
C LYS A 137 4.15 17.60 6.59
N ARG A 138 3.09 16.79 6.47
CA ARG A 138 2.81 15.68 7.39
C ARG A 138 3.78 14.51 7.19
N ILE A 139 4.07 14.15 5.96
CA ILE A 139 5.08 13.14 5.62
C ILE A 139 6.44 13.54 6.22
N LYS A 140 6.88 14.78 6.03
CA LYS A 140 8.15 15.28 6.60
C LYS A 140 8.19 15.12 8.13
N LYS A 141 7.10 15.47 8.84
CA LYS A 141 7.02 15.27 10.31
C LYS A 141 7.05 13.80 10.71
N LEU A 142 6.33 12.94 10.01
CA LEU A 142 6.25 11.50 10.31
C LEU A 142 7.55 10.78 9.95
N SER A 143 8.25 11.22 8.90
CA SER A 143 9.55 10.66 8.50
C SER A 143 10.63 10.82 9.58
N VAL A 144 10.61 11.92 10.35
CA VAL A 144 11.53 12.11 11.48
C VAL A 144 11.32 11.02 12.54
N LEU A 145 10.06 10.71 12.86
CA LEU A 145 9.72 9.64 13.81
C LEU A 145 10.11 8.25 13.26
N ALA A 146 9.84 8.01 11.99
CA ALA A 146 10.21 6.78 11.31
C ALA A 146 11.74 6.58 11.28
N LYS A 147 12.50 7.63 10.90
CA LYS A 147 13.97 7.60 10.85
C LYS A 147 14.59 7.29 12.21
N LYS A 148 14.06 7.86 13.30
CA LYS A 148 14.50 7.56 14.68
C LYS A 148 14.40 6.07 15.02
N ASN A 149 13.44 5.37 14.43
CA ASN A 149 13.22 3.94 14.62
C ASN A 149 13.80 3.07 13.48
N LYS A 150 14.63 3.64 12.59
CA LYS A 150 15.20 2.97 11.41
C LYS A 150 14.13 2.38 10.47
N ILE A 151 12.98 3.05 10.34
CA ILE A 151 11.87 2.65 9.49
C ILE A 151 11.85 3.52 8.23
N THR A 152 11.73 2.90 7.08
CA THR A 152 11.47 3.55 5.80
C THR A 152 9.95 3.64 5.59
N LEU A 153 9.46 4.82 5.24
CA LEU A 153 8.08 5.03 4.83
C LEU A 153 7.97 4.80 3.32
N LEU A 154 6.99 4.02 2.92
CA LEU A 154 6.66 3.81 1.51
C LEU A 154 5.29 4.40 1.20
N VAL A 155 5.25 5.37 0.27
CA VAL A 155 4.01 6.01 -0.16
C VAL A 155 3.53 5.34 -1.44
N GLU A 156 2.33 4.77 -1.38
CA GLU A 156 1.76 4.00 -2.47
C GLU A 156 0.93 4.85 -3.42
N ASN A 157 1.05 4.61 -4.73
CA ASN A 157 0.20 5.24 -5.73
C ASN A 157 -1.26 4.79 -5.58
N ASN A 158 -2.19 5.74 -5.69
CA ASN A 158 -3.61 5.46 -5.64
C ASN A 158 -4.16 4.86 -6.94
N VAL A 159 -5.34 4.26 -6.84
CA VAL A 159 -6.09 3.65 -7.96
C VAL A 159 -7.26 4.52 -8.37
N LEU A 160 -7.21 5.10 -9.56
CA LEU A 160 -8.32 5.88 -10.12
C LEU A 160 -9.14 5.05 -11.12
N SER A 161 -10.31 4.60 -10.71
CA SER A 161 -11.24 3.94 -11.60
C SER A 161 -12.00 4.95 -12.50
N LEU A 162 -12.46 4.49 -13.67
CA LEU A 162 -13.28 5.31 -14.57
C LEU A 162 -14.57 5.80 -13.88
N LYS A 163 -15.18 4.97 -13.01
CA LYS A 163 -16.36 5.35 -12.22
C LYS A 163 -16.09 6.57 -11.36
N ASN A 164 -14.98 6.60 -10.63
CA ASN A 164 -14.61 7.73 -9.79
C ASN A 164 -14.21 8.96 -10.61
N LYS A 165 -13.47 8.78 -11.71
CA LYS A 165 -13.15 9.88 -12.63
C LYS A 165 -14.40 10.55 -13.18
N THR A 166 -15.39 9.77 -13.61
CA THR A 166 -16.65 10.28 -14.15
C THR A 166 -17.48 10.99 -13.06
N GLU A 167 -17.61 10.39 -11.88
CA GLU A 167 -18.37 10.95 -10.75
C GLU A 167 -17.87 12.35 -10.37
N PHE A 168 -16.57 12.52 -10.29
CA PHE A 168 -15.94 13.79 -9.90
C PHE A 168 -15.61 14.71 -11.08
N ARG A 169 -15.86 14.27 -12.32
CA ARG A 169 -15.40 14.97 -13.54
C ARG A 169 -13.91 15.33 -13.47
N GLY A 170 -13.11 14.48 -12.82
CA GLY A 170 -11.70 14.69 -12.55
C GLY A 170 -11.08 13.61 -11.67
N ASN A 171 -9.93 13.89 -11.09
CA ASN A 171 -9.21 12.96 -10.22
C ASN A 171 -9.33 13.38 -8.74
N PRO A 172 -10.10 12.67 -7.87
CA PRO A 172 -10.21 12.97 -6.44
C PRO A 172 -9.05 12.44 -5.60
N LEU A 173 -8.03 11.82 -6.20
CA LEU A 173 -6.95 11.13 -5.52
C LEU A 173 -5.60 11.75 -5.86
N LEU A 174 -4.61 11.58 -5.00
CA LEU A 174 -3.22 11.97 -5.27
C LEU A 174 -2.43 10.79 -5.85
N MET A 175 -1.39 11.08 -6.61
CA MET A 175 -0.41 10.11 -7.12
C MET A 175 -1.03 8.99 -7.96
N CYS A 176 -1.96 9.33 -8.86
CA CYS A 176 -2.54 8.38 -9.82
C CYS A 176 -1.86 8.41 -11.20
N ASP A 177 -0.99 9.38 -11.44
CA ASP A 177 -0.25 9.56 -12.71
C ASP A 177 1.23 9.81 -12.48
N PRO A 178 2.09 9.56 -13.47
CA PRO A 178 3.55 9.65 -13.32
C PRO A 178 4.05 11.07 -13.01
N GLU A 179 3.41 12.12 -13.56
CA GLU A 179 3.88 13.48 -13.43
C GLU A 179 3.68 14.00 -12.01
N GLU A 180 2.46 13.84 -11.47
CA GLU A 180 2.17 14.22 -10.10
C GLU A 180 2.98 13.38 -9.12
N THR A 181 3.08 12.07 -9.37
CA THR A 181 3.83 11.15 -8.51
C THR A 181 5.29 11.58 -8.42
N LEU A 182 5.95 11.84 -9.56
CA LEU A 182 7.32 12.33 -9.59
C LEU A 182 7.48 13.66 -8.87
N LYS A 183 6.57 14.62 -9.14
CA LYS A 183 6.61 15.96 -8.50
C LYS A 183 6.51 15.88 -6.98
N ILE A 184 5.72 14.96 -6.46
CA ILE A 184 5.58 14.73 -5.02
C ILE A 184 6.81 13.98 -4.48
N ALA A 185 7.26 12.93 -5.15
CA ALA A 185 8.38 12.09 -4.73
C ALA A 185 9.71 12.86 -4.65
N LYS A 186 9.95 13.82 -5.54
CA LYS A 186 11.11 14.73 -5.50
C LYS A 186 11.21 15.52 -4.19
N GLN A 187 10.13 15.64 -3.44
CA GLN A 187 10.08 16.39 -2.17
C GLN A 187 10.11 15.50 -0.93
N PHE A 188 10.25 14.18 -1.12
CA PHE A 188 10.32 13.25 -0.01
C PHE A 188 11.65 13.36 0.75
N PRO A 189 11.63 13.22 2.09
CA PRO A 189 12.83 12.96 2.87
C PRO A 189 13.53 11.66 2.46
N THR A 190 14.80 11.53 2.77
CA THR A 190 15.64 10.39 2.34
C THR A 190 15.11 9.00 2.75
N ASN A 191 14.41 8.92 3.88
CA ASN A 191 13.79 7.70 4.38
C ASN A 191 12.31 7.56 3.98
N VAL A 192 11.88 8.28 2.95
CA VAL A 192 10.55 8.13 2.34
C VAL A 192 10.73 7.78 0.87
N LYS A 193 10.11 6.71 0.42
CA LYS A 193 10.19 6.22 -0.96
C LYS A 193 8.79 5.95 -1.51
N LEU A 194 8.71 5.64 -2.80
CA LEU A 194 7.48 5.19 -3.44
C LEU A 194 7.30 3.69 -3.27
N LEU A 195 6.09 3.27 -3.02
CA LEU A 195 5.62 1.91 -3.27
C LEU A 195 4.80 1.94 -4.56
N ILE A 196 5.22 1.21 -5.57
CA ILE A 196 4.44 1.10 -6.81
C ILE A 196 3.56 -0.14 -6.72
N ASP A 197 2.26 0.09 -6.53
CA ASP A 197 1.26 -0.95 -6.76
C ASP A 197 0.98 -1.02 -8.27
N VAL A 198 1.34 -2.16 -8.86
CA VAL A 198 1.26 -2.38 -10.31
C VAL A 198 -0.20 -2.55 -10.77
N ALA A 199 -1.08 -3.05 -9.92
CA ALA A 199 -2.50 -3.20 -10.20
C ALA A 199 -3.23 -1.85 -10.18
N HIS A 200 -2.95 -1.00 -9.19
CA HIS A 200 -3.42 0.39 -9.13
C HIS A 200 -2.96 1.18 -10.36
N LEU A 201 -1.67 1.01 -10.70
CA LEU A 201 -1.09 1.66 -11.87
C LEU A 201 -1.81 1.26 -13.15
N LYS A 202 -2.11 -0.04 -13.35
CA LYS A 202 -2.82 -0.54 -14.54
C LYS A 202 -4.20 0.09 -14.71
N VAL A 203 -4.99 0.18 -13.63
CA VAL A 203 -6.32 0.82 -13.64
C VAL A 203 -6.21 2.31 -13.92
N SER A 204 -5.31 3.01 -13.22
CA SER A 204 -5.11 4.45 -13.37
C SER A 204 -4.60 4.81 -14.77
N ALA A 205 -3.66 4.04 -15.31
CA ALA A 205 -3.12 4.22 -16.65
C ALA A 205 -4.21 4.10 -17.73
N LYS A 206 -5.07 3.10 -17.63
CA LYS A 206 -6.21 2.93 -18.54
C LYS A 206 -7.23 4.06 -18.39
N THR A 207 -7.53 4.47 -17.16
CA THR A 207 -8.51 5.53 -16.87
C THR A 207 -8.03 6.90 -17.34
N LEU A 208 -6.75 7.21 -17.17
CA LEU A 208 -6.14 8.50 -17.52
C LEU A 208 -5.50 8.51 -18.91
N ARG A 209 -5.41 7.34 -19.58
CA ARG A 209 -4.88 7.15 -20.93
C ARG A 209 -3.39 7.50 -21.04
N PHE A 210 -2.57 6.91 -20.18
CA PHE A 210 -1.11 7.00 -20.26
C PHE A 210 -0.46 5.60 -20.29
N ASP A 211 0.78 5.53 -20.78
CA ASP A 211 1.59 4.31 -20.76
C ASP A 211 2.08 4.05 -19.31
N PRO A 212 1.71 2.91 -18.67
CA PRO A 212 2.14 2.59 -17.32
C PRO A 212 3.67 2.51 -17.17
N GLN A 213 4.42 2.24 -18.25
CA GLN A 213 5.89 2.25 -18.23
C GLN A 213 6.45 3.61 -17.80
N MET A 214 5.74 4.70 -18.08
CA MET A 214 6.17 6.05 -17.70
C MET A 214 6.36 6.19 -16.19
N MET A 215 5.54 5.51 -15.36
CA MET A 215 5.69 5.52 -13.90
C MET A 215 7.04 4.96 -13.49
N PHE A 216 7.39 3.78 -13.99
CA PHE A 216 8.68 3.13 -13.68
C PHE A 216 9.86 3.96 -14.19
N ARG A 217 9.80 4.47 -15.42
CA ARG A 217 10.88 5.25 -16.01
C ARG A 217 11.11 6.58 -15.30
N LYS A 218 10.03 7.35 -15.05
CA LYS A 218 10.14 8.68 -14.44
C LYS A 218 10.46 8.63 -12.95
N CYS A 219 9.91 7.65 -12.23
CA CYS A 219 10.03 7.58 -10.78
C CYS A 219 11.13 6.62 -10.30
N LYS A 220 11.94 6.03 -11.19
CA LYS A 220 12.94 4.98 -10.91
C LYS A 220 13.73 5.19 -9.63
N GLU A 221 14.31 6.37 -9.44
CA GLU A 221 15.19 6.70 -8.30
C GLU A 221 14.44 6.81 -6.96
N TYR A 222 13.12 6.98 -7.01
CA TYR A 222 12.28 7.17 -5.83
C TYR A 222 11.60 5.88 -5.39
N ILE A 223 11.60 4.82 -6.21
CA ILE A 223 10.93 3.56 -5.91
C ILE A 223 11.70 2.83 -4.81
N GLY A 224 11.00 2.41 -3.76
CA GLY A 224 11.53 1.64 -2.65
C GLY A 224 10.93 0.24 -2.54
N GLY A 225 9.90 -0.09 -3.34
CA GLY A 225 9.25 -1.39 -3.33
C GLY A 225 8.04 -1.49 -4.24
N TYR A 226 7.45 -2.65 -4.26
CA TYR A 226 6.32 -2.98 -5.13
C TYR A 226 5.22 -3.74 -4.40
N HIS A 227 3.95 -3.39 -4.68
CA HIS A 227 2.80 -4.27 -4.48
C HIS A 227 2.47 -4.96 -5.80
N LEU A 228 2.27 -6.27 -5.71
CA LEU A 228 2.11 -7.14 -6.87
C LEU A 228 0.79 -7.89 -6.82
N SER A 229 -0.07 -7.57 -7.74
CA SER A 229 -1.28 -8.28 -8.12
C SER A 229 -1.64 -7.92 -9.56
N ASP A 230 -2.71 -8.48 -10.11
CA ASP A 230 -3.20 -8.11 -11.44
C ASP A 230 -4.70 -7.81 -11.41
N ASN A 231 -5.20 -7.24 -12.49
CA ASN A 231 -6.61 -6.94 -12.70
C ASN A 231 -6.93 -6.76 -14.19
N ASP A 232 -8.18 -6.45 -14.50
CA ASP A 232 -8.66 -6.20 -15.88
C ASP A 232 -8.39 -4.75 -16.38
N GLY A 233 -7.75 -3.91 -15.56
CA GLY A 233 -7.55 -2.50 -15.82
C GLY A 233 -8.80 -1.63 -15.66
N LYS A 234 -9.89 -2.17 -15.11
CA LYS A 234 -11.15 -1.42 -14.83
C LYS A 234 -11.41 -1.24 -13.35
N SER A 235 -11.02 -2.25 -12.55
CA SER A 235 -11.23 -2.28 -11.10
C SER A 235 -10.04 -2.90 -10.41
N ASP A 236 -9.83 -2.51 -9.17
CA ASP A 236 -8.78 -3.05 -8.31
C ASP A 236 -9.27 -4.37 -7.67
N SER A 237 -9.08 -5.47 -8.42
CA SER A 237 -9.56 -6.80 -8.03
C SER A 237 -8.51 -7.67 -7.34
N ASN A 238 -7.25 -7.22 -7.27
CA ASN A 238 -6.14 -7.93 -6.66
C ASN A 238 -6.09 -9.42 -7.04
N SER A 239 -6.16 -9.69 -8.36
CA SER A 239 -6.17 -11.03 -8.93
C SER A 239 -4.77 -11.64 -8.94
N VAL A 240 -4.72 -12.97 -9.01
CA VAL A 240 -3.47 -13.71 -9.18
C VAL A 240 -2.84 -13.37 -10.54
N PHE A 241 -1.54 -13.25 -10.57
CA PHE A 241 -0.74 -13.03 -11.78
C PHE A 241 0.12 -14.23 -12.13
N THR A 242 0.61 -14.29 -13.36
CA THR A 242 1.48 -15.35 -13.89
C THR A 242 2.89 -14.84 -14.18
N ASN A 243 3.79 -15.73 -14.61
CA ASN A 243 5.13 -15.36 -15.10
C ASN A 243 5.10 -14.50 -16.39
N LYS A 244 3.94 -14.37 -17.04
CA LYS A 244 3.71 -13.50 -18.21
C LYS A 244 3.10 -12.15 -17.84
N ALA A 245 3.00 -11.81 -16.54
CA ALA A 245 2.41 -10.54 -16.13
C ALA A 245 3.19 -9.35 -16.70
N TRP A 246 2.45 -8.33 -17.12
CA TRP A 246 2.95 -7.19 -17.87
C TRP A 246 4.06 -6.39 -17.17
N PHE A 247 4.10 -6.43 -15.84
CA PHE A 247 4.96 -5.59 -15.01
C PHE A 247 6.36 -6.17 -14.77
N TRP A 248 6.59 -7.48 -14.95
CA TRP A 248 7.84 -8.14 -14.57
C TRP A 248 9.10 -7.44 -15.09
N LYS A 249 9.09 -7.07 -16.38
CA LYS A 249 10.24 -6.44 -17.05
C LYS A 249 10.57 -5.02 -16.57
N TYR A 250 9.69 -4.42 -15.73
CA TYR A 250 9.90 -3.07 -15.21
C TYR A 250 10.33 -3.05 -13.73
N LEU A 251 10.32 -4.19 -13.07
CA LEU A 251 10.68 -4.27 -11.66
C LEU A 251 12.19 -4.21 -11.47
N ASN A 252 12.63 -3.40 -10.52
CA ASN A 252 14.02 -3.39 -10.08
C ASN A 252 14.25 -4.50 -9.05
N LYS A 253 15.00 -5.54 -9.42
CA LYS A 253 15.28 -6.72 -8.58
C LYS A 253 16.19 -6.43 -7.39
N ASP A 254 16.94 -5.31 -7.41
CA ASP A 254 17.85 -4.91 -6.33
C ASP A 254 17.10 -4.37 -5.09
N LEU A 255 15.81 -4.11 -5.21
CA LEU A 255 15.00 -3.65 -4.08
C LEU A 255 14.64 -4.82 -3.14
N ASP A 256 14.50 -4.50 -1.85
CA ASP A 256 14.22 -5.49 -0.81
C ASP A 256 12.73 -5.70 -0.52
N TYR A 257 11.85 -4.86 -1.07
CA TYR A 257 10.45 -4.90 -0.71
C TYR A 257 9.53 -5.22 -1.90
N PHE A 258 9.03 -6.44 -1.92
CA PHE A 258 8.01 -6.92 -2.86
C PHE A 258 6.89 -7.56 -2.06
N SER A 259 5.68 -7.02 -2.10
CA SER A 259 4.55 -7.60 -1.40
C SER A 259 3.49 -8.09 -2.38
N VAL A 260 3.06 -9.33 -2.22
CA VAL A 260 1.99 -9.95 -3.01
C VAL A 260 0.67 -9.67 -2.33
N GLU A 261 -0.14 -8.80 -2.91
CA GLU A 261 -1.48 -8.49 -2.42
C GLU A 261 -2.55 -9.11 -3.32
N VAL A 262 -2.78 -10.41 -3.14
CA VAL A 262 -3.77 -11.19 -3.91
C VAL A 262 -4.94 -11.58 -3.01
N TYR A 263 -6.17 -11.28 -3.46
CA TYR A 263 -7.38 -11.64 -2.74
C TYR A 263 -7.75 -13.12 -2.98
N ASN A 264 -8.44 -13.70 -1.99
CA ASN A 264 -8.83 -15.12 -2.02
C ASN A 264 -7.65 -16.08 -2.26
N LEU A 265 -6.51 -15.79 -1.64
CA LEU A 265 -5.33 -16.63 -1.69
C LEU A 265 -5.58 -17.95 -0.96
N ASN A 266 -5.26 -19.06 -1.63
CA ASN A 266 -5.26 -20.41 -1.05
C ASN A 266 -3.91 -21.09 -1.29
N LYS A 267 -3.69 -22.27 -0.71
CA LYS A 267 -2.41 -22.99 -0.79
C LYS A 267 -1.94 -23.25 -2.24
N LYS A 268 -2.87 -23.62 -3.15
CA LYS A 268 -2.56 -23.85 -4.58
C LYS A 268 -2.10 -22.56 -5.27
N LYS A 269 -2.86 -21.46 -5.09
CA LYS A 269 -2.49 -20.15 -5.64
C LYS A 269 -1.14 -19.67 -5.08
N PHE A 270 -0.90 -19.84 -3.78
CA PHE A 270 0.37 -19.50 -3.14
C PHE A 270 1.55 -20.26 -3.77
N SER A 271 1.43 -21.59 -3.95
CA SER A 271 2.46 -22.41 -4.58
C SER A 271 2.75 -21.99 -6.02
N ASN A 272 1.72 -21.61 -6.78
CA ASN A 272 1.88 -21.09 -8.14
C ASN A 272 2.62 -19.74 -8.16
N LEU A 273 2.24 -18.81 -7.27
CA LEU A 273 2.93 -17.53 -7.13
C LEU A 273 4.41 -17.72 -6.78
N LYS A 274 4.73 -18.62 -5.85
CA LYS A 274 6.12 -18.93 -5.51
C LYS A 274 6.92 -19.41 -6.73
N ARG A 275 6.36 -20.27 -7.58
CA ARG A 275 7.00 -20.70 -8.84
C ARG A 275 7.22 -19.54 -9.81
N ASN A 276 6.24 -18.65 -9.96
CA ASN A 276 6.36 -17.47 -10.84
C ASN A 276 7.49 -16.54 -10.36
N PHE A 277 7.67 -16.35 -9.05
CA PHE A 277 8.77 -15.56 -8.51
C PHE A 277 10.13 -16.22 -8.72
N ILE A 278 10.24 -17.55 -8.55
CA ILE A 278 11.49 -18.27 -8.84
C ILE A 278 11.89 -18.05 -10.29
N GLN A 279 10.95 -18.19 -11.23
CA GLN A 279 11.22 -17.92 -12.65
C GLN A 279 11.65 -16.47 -12.91
N PHE A 280 11.02 -15.49 -12.25
CA PHE A 280 11.43 -14.08 -12.37
C PHE A 280 12.84 -13.80 -11.84
N VAL A 281 13.23 -14.46 -10.76
CA VAL A 281 14.59 -14.29 -10.17
C VAL A 281 15.66 -14.89 -11.08
N LEU A 282 15.36 -16.01 -11.78
CA LEU A 282 16.29 -16.70 -12.63
C LEU A 282 16.46 -16.06 -14.03
N GLN A 283 15.57 -15.17 -14.44
CA GLN A 283 15.68 -14.36 -15.66
C GLN A 283 16.49 -13.09 -15.42
#